data_e1f7bb4d553247afd5eb98ba06843c37
#
_entry.id   e1f7bb4d553247afd5eb98ba06843c37
#
_cell.length_a   1.000
_cell.length_b   1.000
_cell.length_c   1.000
_cell.angle_alpha   90.00
_cell.angle_beta   90.00
_cell.angle_gamma   90.00
#
_symmetry.space_group_name_H-M   'P 1'
#
loop_
_entity.id
_entity.type
_entity.pdbx_description
1 polymer ?
#
loop_
_entity_poly.entity_id
_entity_poly.type
_entity_poly.pdbx_seq_one_letter_code
_entity_poly.pdbx_strand_id
1 'polypeptide(L)'
;ESVFAMKGYAVIMPDYVGYGLSRNEIHPYLHWRSAAQTAVDLLNCMPALLAHYGYSYPLDVVISGYSQGGAVALGVARMMEEIQSESDTLKSGNGINWTIRKLYAGAGPYDPAATYLYSVERDTMGIPAAIPMIVMGLSDAYDMGFELEDFFLEPLLSHYEDWVLSKEYTVSQINQLMGSTV
;
A
#
# COMPACT_ATOMS: atom_id res chain seq x y z
N GLU A 1 4.38 8.16 13.42
CA GLU A 1 5.70 7.64 13.88
C GLU A 1 6.00 8.08 15.29
N SER A 2 6.15 9.38 15.55
CA SER A 2 6.63 9.95 16.81
C SER A 2 5.86 9.44 18.05
N VAL A 3 4.55 9.26 17.94
CA VAL A 3 3.70 8.79 19.05
C VAL A 3 4.09 7.38 19.48
N PHE A 4 4.34 6.48 18.53
CA PHE A 4 4.76 5.11 18.86
C PHE A 4 6.22 5.06 19.31
N ALA A 5 7.10 5.84 18.69
CA ALA A 5 8.50 5.94 19.09
C ALA A 5 8.64 6.43 20.53
N MET A 6 7.85 7.43 20.95
CA MET A 6 7.81 7.89 22.35
C MET A 6 7.29 6.83 23.34
N LYS A 7 6.66 5.78 22.87
CA LYS A 7 6.21 4.64 23.67
C LYS A 7 7.21 3.48 23.68
N GLY A 8 8.41 3.68 23.13
CA GLY A 8 9.48 2.69 23.13
C GLY A 8 9.44 1.69 21.97
N TYR A 9 8.68 1.96 20.92
CA TYR A 9 8.67 1.12 19.73
C TYR A 9 9.73 1.61 18.72
N ALA A 10 10.43 0.67 18.08
CA ALA A 10 11.08 0.94 16.80
C ALA A 10 9.99 0.99 15.74
N VAL A 11 9.85 2.12 15.04
CA VAL A 11 8.77 2.33 14.07
C VAL A 11 9.36 2.37 12.67
N ILE A 12 8.83 1.55 11.77
CA ILE A 12 9.15 1.55 10.36
C ILE A 12 7.92 1.92 9.54
N MET A 13 8.12 2.73 8.52
CA MET A 13 7.10 3.19 7.59
C MET A 13 7.71 3.17 6.18
N PRO A 14 7.45 2.10 5.39
CA PRO A 14 8.02 2.01 4.06
C PRO A 14 7.35 3.00 3.10
N ASP A 15 8.13 3.55 2.19
CA ASP A 15 7.59 4.11 0.97
C ASP A 15 7.15 2.95 0.06
N TYR A 16 5.92 2.99 -0.43
CA TYR A 16 5.46 2.00 -1.40
C TYR A 16 6.06 2.27 -2.78
N VAL A 17 6.04 1.24 -3.65
CA VAL A 17 6.40 1.42 -5.06
C VAL A 17 5.65 2.63 -5.64
N GLY A 18 6.37 3.46 -6.39
CA GLY A 18 5.86 4.73 -6.90
C GLY A 18 6.06 5.92 -5.97
N TYR A 19 6.70 5.73 -4.79
CA TYR A 19 7.06 6.81 -3.87
C TYR A 19 8.54 6.73 -3.48
N GLY A 20 9.04 7.75 -2.80
CA GLY A 20 10.43 7.81 -2.38
C GLY A 20 11.41 7.65 -3.54
N LEU A 21 12.29 6.66 -3.46
CA LEU A 21 13.30 6.38 -4.50
C LEU A 21 12.69 5.82 -5.79
N SER A 22 11.51 5.20 -5.72
CA SER A 22 10.79 4.68 -6.88
C SER A 22 9.74 5.64 -7.44
N ARG A 23 9.88 6.94 -7.18
CA ARG A 23 8.90 7.97 -7.54
C ARG A 23 8.51 7.99 -9.02
N ASN A 24 9.42 7.55 -9.90
CA ASN A 24 9.17 7.53 -11.34
C ASN A 24 8.34 6.32 -11.81
N GLU A 25 8.10 5.37 -10.92
CA GLU A 25 7.26 4.21 -11.19
C GLU A 25 5.78 4.55 -10.95
N ILE A 26 4.88 3.85 -11.62
CA ILE A 26 3.46 3.92 -11.31
C ILE A 26 3.23 3.30 -9.94
N HIS A 27 2.46 3.99 -9.09
CA HIS A 27 2.04 3.41 -7.81
C HIS A 27 0.95 2.35 -8.05
N PRO A 28 1.21 1.06 -7.76
CA PRO A 28 0.23 0.00 -7.97
C PRO A 28 -0.81 0.03 -6.84
N TYR A 29 -1.68 1.05 -6.87
CA TYR A 29 -2.65 1.30 -5.82
C TYR A 29 -3.59 0.10 -5.65
N LEU A 30 -3.75 -0.37 -4.42
CA LEU A 30 -4.47 -1.58 -4.02
C LEU A 30 -3.89 -2.91 -4.50
N HIS A 31 -2.76 -2.93 -5.19
CA HIS A 31 -2.04 -4.18 -5.41
C HIS A 31 -1.33 -4.59 -4.10
N TRP A 32 -2.03 -5.32 -3.26
CA TRP A 32 -1.61 -5.63 -1.90
C TRP A 32 -0.25 -6.35 -1.81
N ARG A 33 0.08 -7.20 -2.80
CA ARG A 33 1.33 -7.97 -2.79
C ARG A 33 2.56 -7.08 -2.89
N SER A 34 2.59 -6.10 -3.79
CA SER A 34 3.73 -5.18 -3.92
C SER A 34 3.93 -4.33 -2.67
N ALA A 35 2.84 -3.79 -2.13
CA ALA A 35 2.90 -2.98 -0.92
C ALA A 35 3.30 -3.81 0.32
N ALA A 36 2.77 -5.03 0.46
CA ALA A 36 3.13 -5.94 1.53
C ALA A 36 4.59 -6.38 1.41
N GLN A 37 5.08 -6.70 0.19
CA GLN A 37 6.46 -7.08 -0.07
C GLN A 37 7.42 -5.96 0.37
N THR A 38 7.13 -4.71 0.00
CA THR A 38 7.94 -3.55 0.42
C THR A 38 8.06 -3.47 1.95
N ALA A 39 6.96 -3.70 2.66
CA ALA A 39 6.96 -3.66 4.11
C ALA A 39 7.72 -4.84 4.74
N VAL A 40 7.56 -6.04 4.19
CA VAL A 40 8.28 -7.25 4.66
C VAL A 40 9.77 -7.14 4.39
N ASP A 41 10.17 -6.62 3.23
CA ASP A 41 11.59 -6.42 2.89
C ASP A 41 12.24 -5.43 3.85
N LEU A 42 11.58 -4.30 4.14
CA LEU A 42 12.07 -3.34 5.12
C LEU A 42 12.13 -3.96 6.52
N LEU A 43 11.12 -4.73 6.92
CA LEU A 43 11.12 -5.43 8.20
C LEU A 43 12.32 -6.39 8.32
N ASN A 44 12.64 -7.12 7.26
CA ASN A 44 13.78 -8.04 7.22
C ASN A 44 15.14 -7.34 7.25
N CYS A 45 15.21 -6.07 6.89
CA CYS A 45 16.43 -5.27 7.04
C CYS A 45 16.64 -4.75 8.49
N MET A 46 15.58 -4.71 9.30
CA MET A 46 15.63 -4.13 10.64
C MET A 46 16.63 -4.77 11.61
N PRO A 47 16.82 -6.11 11.64
CA PRO A 47 17.81 -6.73 12.50
C PRO A 47 19.23 -6.17 12.31
N ALA A 48 19.65 -6.06 11.06
CA ALA A 48 20.98 -5.52 10.74
C ALA A 48 21.09 -4.03 11.11
N LEU A 49 20.04 -3.27 10.83
CA LEU A 49 20.01 -1.84 11.14
C LEU A 49 20.05 -1.59 12.65
N LEU A 50 19.23 -2.28 13.42
CA LEU A 50 19.18 -2.12 14.88
C LEU A 50 20.50 -2.55 15.53
N ALA A 51 21.08 -3.67 15.07
CA ALA A 51 22.38 -4.13 15.55
C ALA A 51 23.50 -3.11 15.26
N HIS A 52 23.48 -2.46 14.08
CA HIS A 52 24.43 -1.41 13.73
C HIS A 52 24.41 -0.24 14.74
N TYR A 53 23.23 0.11 15.25
CA TYR A 53 23.07 1.16 16.26
C TYR A 53 23.16 0.64 17.69
N GLY A 54 23.51 -0.63 17.90
CA GLY A 54 23.70 -1.21 19.24
C GLY A 54 22.40 -1.51 19.99
N TYR A 55 21.26 -1.59 19.29
CA TYR A 55 19.98 -1.97 19.88
C TYR A 55 19.77 -3.48 19.82
N SER A 56 19.31 -4.04 20.93
CA SER A 56 18.70 -5.38 20.95
C SER A 56 17.20 -5.25 20.74
N TYR A 57 16.58 -6.21 20.07
CA TYR A 57 15.16 -6.17 19.72
C TYR A 57 14.55 -7.57 19.86
N PRO A 58 13.31 -7.69 20.31
CA PRO A 58 12.55 -8.91 20.18
C PRO A 58 12.12 -9.09 18.72
N LEU A 59 11.97 -10.34 18.29
CA LEU A 59 11.40 -10.67 16.96
C LEU A 59 9.86 -10.55 16.96
N ASP A 60 9.35 -9.55 17.66
CA ASP A 60 7.92 -9.28 17.82
C ASP A 60 7.54 -8.02 17.06
N VAL A 61 6.46 -8.08 16.30
CA VAL A 61 5.95 -6.95 15.55
C VAL A 61 4.50 -6.64 15.87
N VAL A 62 4.17 -5.36 15.84
CA VAL A 62 2.80 -4.86 15.79
C VAL A 62 2.62 -4.22 14.41
N ILE A 63 1.66 -4.71 13.66
CA ILE A 63 1.33 -4.20 12.33
C ILE A 63 0.12 -3.29 12.47
N SER A 64 0.22 -2.08 11.90
CA SER A 64 -0.88 -1.11 11.96
C SER A 64 -0.99 -0.34 10.64
N GLY A 65 -2.21 -0.13 10.20
CA GLY A 65 -2.49 0.66 9.01
C GLY A 65 -3.92 1.20 9.00
N TYR A 66 -4.12 2.29 8.26
CA TYR A 66 -5.42 2.91 8.08
C TYR A 66 -5.67 3.18 6.59
N SER A 67 -6.93 3.08 6.14
CA SER A 67 -7.32 3.25 4.73
C SER A 67 -6.53 2.27 3.83
N GLN A 68 -5.82 2.71 2.80
CA GLN A 68 -4.91 1.85 2.03
C GLN A 68 -3.97 1.06 2.94
N GLY A 69 -3.39 1.72 3.96
CA GLY A 69 -2.52 1.06 4.93
C GLY A 69 -3.22 -0.04 5.73
N GLY A 70 -4.55 0.03 5.94
CA GLY A 70 -5.33 -1.03 6.54
C GLY A 70 -5.34 -2.31 5.69
N ALA A 71 -5.56 -2.16 4.38
CA ALA A 71 -5.48 -3.28 3.45
C ALA A 71 -4.04 -3.85 3.37
N VAL A 72 -3.04 -2.97 3.32
CA VAL A 72 -1.63 -3.39 3.33
C VAL A 72 -1.26 -4.11 4.62
N ALA A 73 -1.73 -3.65 5.78
CA ALA A 73 -1.48 -4.30 7.06
C ALA A 73 -1.97 -5.77 7.08
N LEU A 74 -3.15 -6.04 6.52
CA LEU A 74 -3.64 -7.41 6.31
C LEU A 74 -2.77 -8.18 5.31
N GLY A 75 -2.37 -7.53 4.22
CA GLY A 75 -1.49 -8.12 3.22
C GLY A 75 -0.13 -8.52 3.79
N VAL A 76 0.47 -7.69 4.64
CA VAL A 76 1.72 -7.99 5.35
C VAL A 76 1.55 -9.20 6.27
N ALA A 77 0.48 -9.23 7.08
CA ALA A 77 0.24 -10.35 7.97
C ALA A 77 0.09 -11.66 7.19
N ARG A 78 -0.69 -11.65 6.11
CA ARG A 78 -0.88 -12.80 5.22
C ARG A 78 0.45 -13.25 4.58
N MET A 79 1.23 -12.32 4.05
CA MET A 79 2.51 -12.65 3.43
C MET A 79 3.50 -13.26 4.44
N MET A 80 3.53 -12.75 5.66
CA MET A 80 4.35 -13.32 6.73
C MET A 80 3.92 -14.75 7.08
N GLU A 81 2.62 -15.05 7.12
CA GLU A 81 2.09 -16.40 7.33
C GLU A 81 2.44 -17.33 6.15
N GLU A 82 2.32 -16.86 4.91
CA GLU A 82 2.70 -17.60 3.71
C GLU A 82 4.19 -17.97 3.78
N ILE A 83 5.09 -17.02 4.07
CA ILE A 83 6.54 -17.25 4.19
C ILE A 83 6.86 -18.25 5.32
N GLN A 84 6.20 -18.15 6.46
CA GLN A 84 6.41 -19.07 7.58
C GLN A 84 5.99 -20.50 7.22
N SER A 85 4.82 -20.66 6.57
CA SER A 85 4.34 -21.99 6.17
C SER A 85 5.23 -22.65 5.11
N GLU A 86 5.79 -21.88 4.18
CA GLU A 86 6.73 -22.37 3.18
C GLU A 86 8.09 -22.76 3.81
N SER A 87 8.59 -21.99 4.78
CA SER A 87 9.83 -22.29 5.47
C SER A 87 9.73 -23.57 6.31
N ASP A 88 8.60 -23.84 6.93
CA ASP A 88 8.31 -25.08 7.65
C ASP A 88 8.30 -26.30 6.71
N THR A 89 7.85 -26.10 5.46
CA THR A 89 7.74 -27.18 4.46
C THR A 89 9.08 -27.48 3.82
N LEU A 90 9.91 -26.47 3.57
CA LEU A 90 11.16 -26.61 2.82
C LEU A 90 12.41 -26.79 3.71
N LYS A 91 12.29 -26.65 5.04
CA LYS A 91 13.44 -26.67 5.99
C LYS A 91 14.61 -25.78 5.56
N SER A 92 14.35 -24.79 4.74
CA SER A 92 15.33 -23.86 4.17
C SER A 92 15.13 -22.48 4.79
N GLY A 93 15.56 -22.34 6.03
CA GLY A 93 15.31 -21.12 6.79
C GLY A 93 16.51 -20.17 6.76
N ASN A 94 16.51 -19.22 5.85
CA ASN A 94 17.24 -17.96 6.01
C ASN A 94 16.29 -16.78 6.32
N GLY A 95 15.03 -17.05 6.62
CA GLY A 95 14.04 -16.05 7.01
C GLY A 95 14.10 -15.76 8.51
N ILE A 96 14.04 -14.48 8.87
CA ILE A 96 13.89 -14.07 10.26
C ILE A 96 12.43 -14.35 10.65
N ASN A 97 12.21 -15.22 11.63
CA ASN A 97 10.89 -15.56 12.11
C ASN A 97 10.36 -14.45 13.02
N TRP A 98 9.63 -13.49 12.43
CA TRP A 98 8.90 -12.48 13.14
C TRP A 98 7.61 -13.03 13.73
N THR A 99 7.29 -12.64 14.96
CA THR A 99 6.01 -12.97 15.61
C THR A 99 5.07 -11.77 15.54
N ILE A 100 3.94 -11.91 14.87
CA ILE A 100 2.89 -10.89 14.88
C ILE A 100 2.18 -10.92 16.23
N ARG A 101 2.38 -9.89 17.03
CA ARG A 101 1.72 -9.75 18.34
C ARG A 101 0.34 -9.14 18.23
N LYS A 102 0.18 -8.16 17.36
CA LYS A 102 -1.10 -7.50 17.11
C LYS A 102 -1.16 -6.97 15.69
N LEU A 103 -2.36 -6.96 15.15
CA LEU A 103 -2.69 -6.38 13.86
C LEU A 103 -3.84 -5.39 14.03
N TYR A 104 -3.62 -4.15 13.62
CA TYR A 104 -4.63 -3.09 13.59
C TYR A 104 -4.83 -2.64 12.13
N ALA A 105 -5.87 -3.14 11.50
CA ALA A 105 -6.22 -2.81 10.14
C ALA A 105 -7.51 -1.98 10.16
N GLY A 106 -7.36 -0.65 10.01
CA GLY A 106 -8.46 0.30 10.11
C GLY A 106 -8.97 0.75 8.76
N ALA A 107 -10.29 0.65 8.52
CA ALA A 107 -11.02 1.23 7.38
C ALA A 107 -10.36 1.00 6.00
N GLY A 108 -9.78 -0.18 5.80
CA GLY A 108 -9.13 -0.54 4.55
C GLY A 108 -10.14 -0.98 3.48
N PRO A 109 -9.81 -0.79 2.20
CA PRO A 109 -10.57 -1.33 1.07
C PRO A 109 -10.30 -2.83 0.93
N TYR A 110 -10.86 -3.64 1.84
CA TYR A 110 -10.61 -5.08 1.93
C TYR A 110 -11.31 -5.88 0.83
N ASP A 111 -12.41 -5.34 0.32
CA ASP A 111 -13.12 -5.81 -0.87
C ASP A 111 -13.30 -4.62 -1.82
N PRO A 112 -12.34 -4.40 -2.74
CA PRO A 112 -12.41 -3.28 -3.68
C PRO A 112 -13.63 -3.33 -4.58
N ALA A 113 -14.07 -4.53 -4.99
CA ALA A 113 -15.23 -4.70 -5.86
C ALA A 113 -16.52 -4.28 -5.15
N ALA A 114 -16.74 -4.74 -3.93
CA ALA A 114 -17.89 -4.33 -3.13
C ALA A 114 -17.88 -2.83 -2.82
N THR A 115 -16.70 -2.27 -2.54
CA THR A 115 -16.55 -0.83 -2.29
C THR A 115 -16.90 -0.01 -3.52
N TYR A 116 -16.46 -0.43 -4.70
CA TYR A 116 -16.78 0.22 -5.97
C TYR A 116 -18.27 0.13 -6.28
N LEU A 117 -18.88 -1.06 -6.23
CA LEU A 117 -20.29 -1.25 -6.49
C LEU A 117 -21.19 -0.42 -5.55
N TYR A 118 -20.83 -0.34 -4.28
CA TYR A 118 -21.53 0.51 -3.31
C TYR A 118 -21.50 1.99 -3.70
N SER A 119 -20.40 2.46 -4.26
CA SER A 119 -20.27 3.85 -4.71
C SER A 119 -21.08 4.12 -5.97
N VAL A 120 -21.06 3.19 -6.93
CA VAL A 120 -21.81 3.27 -8.19
C VAL A 120 -23.33 3.28 -7.93
N GLU A 121 -23.83 2.44 -7.02
CA GLU A 121 -25.24 2.39 -6.65
C GLU A 121 -25.77 3.69 -6.05
N ARG A 122 -24.87 4.56 -5.58
CA ARG A 122 -25.21 5.83 -4.92
C ARG A 122 -24.93 7.06 -5.76
N ASP A 123 -24.43 6.88 -6.98
CA ASP A 123 -23.98 7.98 -7.84
C ASP A 123 -23.00 8.94 -7.13
N THR A 124 -22.25 8.41 -6.14
CA THR A 124 -21.32 9.21 -5.35
C THR A 124 -20.01 8.46 -5.12
N MET A 125 -18.92 9.14 -5.40
CA MET A 125 -17.58 8.65 -5.08
C MET A 125 -16.93 9.62 -4.10
N GLY A 126 -16.60 9.13 -2.90
CA GLY A 126 -15.98 9.96 -1.87
C GLY A 126 -14.56 10.40 -2.20
N ILE A 127 -13.84 9.61 -3.02
CA ILE A 127 -12.47 9.87 -3.43
C ILE A 127 -12.31 9.55 -4.92
N PRO A 128 -12.84 10.39 -5.84
CA PRO A 128 -12.77 10.13 -7.28
C PRO A 128 -11.34 9.95 -7.80
N ALA A 129 -10.36 10.67 -7.27
CA ALA A 129 -8.94 10.51 -7.62
C ALA A 129 -8.40 9.08 -7.40
N ALA A 130 -9.03 8.27 -6.54
CA ALA A 130 -8.59 6.89 -6.32
C ALA A 130 -8.84 6.00 -7.55
N ILE A 131 -9.87 6.28 -8.35
CA ILE A 131 -10.25 5.43 -9.49
C ILE A 131 -9.14 5.34 -10.53
N PRO A 132 -8.62 6.44 -11.10
CA PRO A 132 -7.53 6.35 -12.07
C PRO A 132 -6.26 5.73 -11.46
N MET A 133 -5.98 5.98 -10.19
CA MET A 133 -4.85 5.36 -9.50
C MET A 133 -5.02 3.83 -9.37
N ILE A 134 -6.24 3.36 -9.09
CA ILE A 134 -6.54 1.92 -8.97
C ILE A 134 -6.47 1.26 -10.35
N VAL A 135 -7.21 1.79 -11.33
CA VAL A 135 -7.33 1.19 -12.66
C VAL A 135 -5.96 1.08 -13.33
N MET A 136 -5.25 2.19 -13.41
CA MET A 136 -3.95 2.23 -14.08
C MET A 136 -2.85 1.54 -13.26
N GLY A 137 -2.90 1.65 -11.92
CA GLY A 137 -1.94 0.96 -11.05
C GLY A 137 -2.10 -0.56 -11.07
N LEU A 138 -3.33 -1.08 -11.17
CA LEU A 138 -3.56 -2.52 -11.34
C LEU A 138 -3.25 -2.98 -12.75
N SER A 139 -3.55 -2.14 -13.77
CA SER A 139 -3.18 -2.44 -15.15
C SER A 139 -1.68 -2.65 -15.30
N ASP A 140 -0.89 -1.75 -14.72
CA ASP A 140 0.57 -1.85 -14.70
C ASP A 140 1.04 -3.09 -13.91
N ALA A 141 0.52 -3.29 -12.71
CA ALA A 141 0.94 -4.39 -11.82
C ALA A 141 0.63 -5.79 -12.37
N TYR A 142 -0.41 -5.93 -13.19
CA TYR A 142 -0.86 -7.21 -13.76
C TYR A 142 -0.64 -7.31 -15.27
N ASP A 143 0.02 -6.33 -15.89
CA ASP A 143 0.27 -6.27 -17.34
C ASP A 143 -1.02 -6.44 -18.16
N MET A 144 -2.08 -5.71 -17.77
CA MET A 144 -3.40 -5.83 -18.39
C MET A 144 -3.53 -5.03 -19.69
N GLY A 145 -2.64 -4.07 -19.92
CA GLY A 145 -2.63 -3.25 -21.14
C GLY A 145 -3.85 -2.35 -21.28
N PHE A 146 -4.39 -1.84 -20.17
CA PHE A 146 -5.49 -0.87 -20.23
C PHE A 146 -4.99 0.48 -20.69
N GLU A 147 -5.75 1.10 -21.58
CA GLU A 147 -5.52 2.48 -21.98
C GLU A 147 -6.43 3.41 -21.17
N LEU A 148 -5.96 4.62 -20.92
CA LEU A 148 -6.69 5.59 -20.10
C LEU A 148 -8.05 5.95 -20.69
N GLU A 149 -8.11 6.04 -22.02
CA GLU A 149 -9.29 6.36 -22.81
C GLU A 149 -10.41 5.32 -22.73
N ASP A 150 -10.08 4.08 -22.33
CA ASP A 150 -11.06 3.01 -22.17
C ASP A 150 -11.97 3.25 -20.95
N PHE A 151 -11.51 4.05 -19.98
CA PHE A 151 -12.16 4.20 -18.69
C PHE A 151 -12.52 5.63 -18.32
N PHE A 152 -11.86 6.63 -18.90
CA PHE A 152 -11.95 8.00 -18.44
C PHE A 152 -12.27 8.99 -19.58
N LEU A 153 -12.80 10.13 -19.18
CA LEU A 153 -13.15 11.25 -20.04
C LEU A 153 -12.36 12.50 -19.64
N GLU A 154 -12.51 13.55 -20.43
CA GLU A 154 -12.01 14.87 -20.07
C GLU A 154 -12.68 15.40 -18.78
N PRO A 155 -11.97 16.15 -17.92
CA PRO A 155 -10.60 16.67 -18.17
C PRO A 155 -9.46 15.73 -17.74
N LEU A 156 -9.75 14.54 -17.21
CA LEU A 156 -8.72 13.64 -16.70
C LEU A 156 -7.76 13.18 -17.80
N LEU A 157 -8.27 12.86 -19.00
CA LEU A 157 -7.42 12.39 -20.11
C LEU A 157 -6.28 13.36 -20.43
N SER A 158 -6.60 14.64 -20.56
CA SER A 158 -5.59 15.68 -20.89
C SER A 158 -4.64 15.99 -19.73
N HIS A 159 -4.99 15.62 -18.50
CA HIS A 159 -4.27 16.04 -17.30
C HIS A 159 -3.75 14.88 -16.45
N TYR A 160 -3.89 13.63 -16.88
CA TYR A 160 -3.52 12.47 -16.08
C TYR A 160 -2.05 12.48 -15.66
N GLU A 161 -1.15 12.79 -16.57
CA GLU A 161 0.28 12.89 -16.29
C GLU A 161 0.57 13.97 -15.25
N ASP A 162 -0.06 15.14 -15.41
CA ASP A 162 0.15 16.27 -14.53
C ASP A 162 -0.50 16.03 -13.15
N TRP A 163 -1.76 15.61 -13.11
CA TRP A 163 -2.49 15.50 -11.85
C TRP A 163 -2.15 14.24 -11.06
N VAL A 164 -1.93 13.11 -11.72
CA VAL A 164 -1.78 11.81 -11.08
C VAL A 164 -0.33 11.33 -11.07
N LEU A 165 0.33 11.30 -12.23
CA LEU A 165 1.67 10.71 -12.33
C LEU A 165 2.76 11.63 -11.81
N SER A 166 2.61 12.95 -11.90
CA SER A 166 3.59 13.90 -11.36
C SER A 166 3.80 13.77 -9.86
N LYS A 167 2.73 13.35 -9.13
CA LYS A 167 2.68 13.28 -7.66
C LYS A 167 2.95 14.62 -6.97
N GLU A 168 2.68 15.71 -7.70
CA GLU A 168 2.77 17.08 -7.15
C GLU A 168 1.47 17.50 -6.46
N TYR A 169 0.36 16.80 -6.77
CA TYR A 169 -0.95 17.08 -6.20
C TYR A 169 -1.31 16.08 -5.10
N THR A 170 -1.93 16.56 -4.05
CA THR A 170 -2.57 15.70 -3.06
C THR A 170 -3.86 15.10 -3.62
N VAL A 171 -4.29 13.95 -3.09
CA VAL A 171 -5.59 13.33 -3.45
C VAL A 171 -6.75 14.32 -3.32
N SER A 172 -6.73 15.19 -2.30
CA SER A 172 -7.76 16.23 -2.13
C SER A 172 -7.77 17.26 -3.26
N GLN A 173 -6.60 17.66 -3.73
CA GLN A 173 -6.49 18.60 -4.86
C GLN A 173 -6.94 17.94 -6.17
N ILE A 174 -6.57 16.69 -6.42
CA ILE A 174 -7.01 15.95 -7.60
C ILE A 174 -8.54 15.79 -7.58
N ASN A 175 -9.14 15.44 -6.42
CA ASN A 175 -10.59 15.36 -6.28
C ASN A 175 -11.29 16.67 -6.63
N GLN A 176 -10.71 17.82 -6.24
CA GLN A 176 -11.24 19.13 -6.58
C GLN A 176 -11.16 19.44 -8.08
N LEU A 177 -10.06 19.04 -8.72
CA LEU A 177 -9.83 19.23 -10.16
C LEU A 177 -10.75 18.34 -11.00
N MET A 178 -10.96 17.08 -10.59
CA MET A 178 -11.88 16.16 -11.26
C MET A 178 -13.35 16.51 -11.08
N GLY A 179 -13.67 17.26 -10.03
CA GLY A 179 -15.06 17.50 -9.64
C GLY A 179 -15.67 16.32 -8.85
N SER A 180 -16.84 16.54 -8.26
CA SER A 180 -17.50 15.55 -7.38
C SER A 180 -18.53 14.65 -8.09
N THR A 181 -18.68 14.77 -9.39
CA THR A 181 -19.63 13.98 -10.18
C THR A 181 -18.90 12.82 -10.88
N VAL A 182 -19.38 11.64 -10.58
CA VAL A 182 -19.05 10.40 -11.30
C VAL A 182 -19.87 10.38 -12.60
#